data_d531fd8a4186b28246fba1552ef23eff
#
_entry.id   d531fd8a4186b28246fba1552ef23eff
#
_cell.length_a   1.000
_cell.length_b   1.000
_cell.length_c   1.000
_cell.angle_alpha   90.00
_cell.angle_beta   90.00
_cell.angle_gamma   90.00
#
_symmetry.space_group_name_H-M   'P 1'
#
loop_
_entity.id
_entity.type
_entity.pdbx_description
1 polymer ?
#
loop_
_entity_poly.entity_id
_entity_poly.type
_entity_poly.pdbx_seq_one_letter_code
_entity_poly.pdbx_strand_id
1 'polypeptide(L)'
;MTIEQANQYFAALPDGFASTEQLRAAFTAPVQKVQFVGVAGTAGKTVTARLLAAILHAQGIHAGLYHAGCRPLSERICIDDAPVDEGLLALTADALSAAEALPQDAAELAAAANCFGAAGCTLAVVELPDAGLAEALPGMPVCAVTSVGPDGVSRSVERLAALAAGVMRKESICVTAPEQPKSVLSELIVAAGKCGCELVVPDPEDITFLEAEKFASKVDYGGYTVPLAFLGRHAAGSAAMAVELSLALCRKGFDITDDAIMEGLAAVENRSSIRVI
;
A
#
# COMPACT_ATOMS: atom_id res chain seq x y z
N MET A 1 -22.53 9.71 -12.79
CA MET A 1 -23.03 8.31 -12.77
C MET A 1 -23.41 7.90 -11.35
N THR A 2 -24.16 6.75 -11.18
CA THR A 2 -24.38 6.18 -9.84
C THR A 2 -23.12 5.42 -9.38
N ILE A 3 -23.08 5.00 -8.11
CA ILE A 3 -21.94 4.21 -7.59
C ILE A 3 -21.83 2.84 -8.27
N GLU A 4 -22.96 2.21 -8.61
CA GLU A 4 -22.97 0.95 -9.36
C GLU A 4 -22.40 1.14 -10.77
N GLN A 5 -22.77 2.24 -11.44
CA GLN A 5 -22.24 2.58 -12.76
C GLN A 5 -20.74 2.89 -12.69
N ALA A 6 -20.28 3.59 -11.64
CA ALA A 6 -18.86 3.84 -11.41
C ALA A 6 -18.08 2.54 -11.22
N ASN A 7 -18.55 1.64 -10.36
CA ASN A 7 -17.92 0.33 -10.17
C ASN A 7 -17.89 -0.50 -11.45
N GLN A 8 -18.97 -0.49 -12.25
CA GLN A 8 -19.03 -1.17 -13.54
C GLN A 8 -18.08 -0.56 -14.57
N TYR A 9 -17.97 0.78 -14.59
CA TYR A 9 -17.03 1.49 -15.47
C TYR A 9 -15.59 1.01 -15.23
N PHE A 10 -15.11 1.05 -13.99
CA PHE A 10 -13.75 0.60 -13.68
C PHE A 10 -13.54 -0.88 -13.98
N ALA A 11 -14.50 -1.74 -13.65
CA ALA A 11 -14.41 -3.18 -13.91
C ALA A 11 -14.43 -3.56 -15.40
N ALA A 12 -14.93 -2.68 -16.26
CA ALA A 12 -14.98 -2.89 -17.71
C ALA A 12 -13.76 -2.34 -18.45
N LEU A 13 -12.86 -1.63 -17.77
CA LEU A 13 -11.66 -1.10 -18.42
C LEU A 13 -10.70 -2.24 -18.79
N PRO A 14 -9.99 -2.11 -19.91
CA PRO A 14 -9.04 -3.13 -20.35
C PRO A 14 -7.80 -3.15 -19.46
N ASP A 15 -7.19 -4.32 -19.34
CA ASP A 15 -5.82 -4.44 -18.84
C ASP A 15 -4.86 -3.74 -19.80
N GLY A 16 -3.75 -3.21 -19.27
CA GLY A 16 -2.74 -2.56 -20.09
C GLY A 16 -1.74 -1.75 -19.30
N PHE A 17 -0.90 -1.01 -20.04
CA PHE A 17 0.08 -0.11 -19.46
C PHE A 17 -0.30 1.33 -19.76
N ALA A 18 -0.28 2.18 -18.75
CA ALA A 18 -0.37 3.62 -18.91
C ALA A 18 1.02 4.23 -18.84
N SER A 19 1.27 5.25 -19.63
CA SER A 19 2.47 6.06 -19.44
C SER A 19 2.33 6.92 -18.18
N THR A 20 3.48 7.30 -17.60
CA THR A 20 3.52 8.24 -16.48
C THR A 20 2.80 9.55 -16.80
N GLU A 21 2.90 10.04 -18.03
CA GLU A 21 2.25 11.27 -18.49
C GLU A 21 0.73 11.14 -18.54
N GLN A 22 0.22 10.03 -19.09
CA GLN A 22 -1.22 9.75 -19.14
C GLN A 22 -1.82 9.70 -17.72
N LEU A 23 -1.14 9.00 -16.80
CA LEU A 23 -1.62 8.91 -15.42
C LEU A 23 -1.54 10.26 -14.70
N ARG A 24 -0.46 11.03 -14.88
CA ARG A 24 -0.36 12.40 -14.34
C ARG A 24 -1.42 13.35 -14.88
N ALA A 25 -1.77 13.23 -16.15
CA ALA A 25 -2.83 14.05 -16.76
C ALA A 25 -4.23 13.76 -16.18
N ALA A 26 -4.43 12.56 -15.63
CA ALA A 26 -5.67 12.17 -14.97
C ALA A 26 -5.78 12.67 -13.51
N PHE A 27 -4.70 13.19 -12.92
CA PHE A 27 -4.72 13.71 -11.56
C PHE A 27 -5.27 15.14 -11.51
N THR A 28 -6.16 15.39 -10.57
CA THR A 28 -6.65 16.74 -10.25
C THR A 28 -5.62 17.53 -9.42
N ALA A 29 -5.72 18.86 -9.43
CA ALA A 29 -4.77 19.71 -8.72
C ALA A 29 -4.61 19.39 -7.20
N PRO A 30 -5.67 19.01 -6.45
CA PRO A 30 -5.54 18.64 -5.04
C PRO A 30 -4.61 17.46 -4.77
N VAL A 31 -4.46 16.52 -5.72
CA VAL A 31 -3.55 15.35 -5.59
C VAL A 31 -2.10 15.79 -5.33
N GLN A 32 -1.69 16.94 -5.84
CA GLN A 32 -0.34 17.49 -5.64
C GLN A 32 0.02 17.76 -4.16
N LYS A 33 -0.98 17.83 -3.29
CA LYS A 33 -0.80 18.08 -1.85
C LYS A 33 -0.75 16.79 -1.03
N VAL A 34 -1.09 15.67 -1.62
CA VAL A 34 -1.09 14.36 -0.95
C VAL A 34 0.31 13.76 -1.02
N GLN A 35 0.83 13.28 0.11
CA GLN A 35 2.00 12.42 0.14
C GLN A 35 1.56 10.95 0.02
N PHE A 36 2.33 10.13 -0.68
CA PHE A 36 1.96 8.73 -0.89
C PHE A 36 2.96 7.78 -0.25
N VAL A 37 2.46 6.64 0.22
CA VAL A 37 3.26 5.45 0.55
C VAL A 37 2.87 4.36 -0.43
N GLY A 38 3.72 4.08 -1.40
CA GLY A 38 3.51 3.01 -2.38
C GLY A 38 3.91 1.65 -1.82
N VAL A 39 3.05 0.66 -1.98
CA VAL A 39 3.29 -0.72 -1.52
C VAL A 39 3.31 -1.66 -2.73
N ALA A 40 4.48 -2.19 -3.05
CA ALA A 40 4.72 -3.13 -4.15
C ALA A 40 5.15 -4.52 -3.63
N GLY A 41 5.23 -5.52 -4.50
CA GLY A 41 5.63 -6.90 -4.18
C GLY A 41 4.65 -7.93 -4.71
N THR A 42 4.88 -9.22 -4.45
CA THR A 42 4.00 -10.30 -4.92
C THR A 42 3.01 -10.78 -3.86
N ALA A 43 3.38 -10.74 -2.58
CA ALA A 43 2.54 -11.18 -1.48
C ALA A 43 2.65 -10.25 -0.27
N GLY A 44 1.56 -10.09 0.51
CA GLY A 44 1.52 -9.30 1.73
C GLY A 44 1.20 -7.81 1.55
N LYS A 45 1.06 -7.30 0.32
CA LYS A 45 0.77 -5.87 0.04
C LYS A 45 -0.43 -5.36 0.82
N THR A 46 -1.59 -5.99 0.65
CA THR A 46 -2.85 -5.57 1.28
C THR A 46 -2.78 -5.57 2.81
N VAL A 47 -2.13 -6.59 3.40
CA VAL A 47 -1.97 -6.68 4.85
C VAL A 47 -1.09 -5.54 5.36
N THR A 48 0.08 -5.33 4.75
CA THR A 48 1.01 -4.24 5.12
C THR A 48 0.35 -2.86 4.95
N ALA A 49 -0.33 -2.63 3.83
CA ALA A 49 -1.02 -1.37 3.56
C ALA A 49 -2.12 -1.08 4.59
N ARG A 50 -2.92 -2.08 4.95
CA ARG A 50 -3.98 -1.94 5.96
C ARG A 50 -3.45 -1.72 7.37
N LEU A 51 -2.37 -2.42 7.75
CA LEU A 51 -1.72 -2.20 9.06
C LEU A 51 -1.19 -0.78 9.17
N LEU A 52 -0.49 -0.29 8.13
CA LEU A 52 -0.01 1.09 8.13
C LEU A 52 -1.17 2.09 8.16
N ALA A 53 -2.21 1.90 7.35
CA ALA A 53 -3.37 2.80 7.34
C ALA A 53 -4.07 2.86 8.71
N ALA A 54 -4.18 1.73 9.42
CA ALA A 54 -4.73 1.69 10.76
C ALA A 54 -3.86 2.43 11.79
N ILE A 55 -2.53 2.36 11.67
CA ILE A 55 -1.60 3.15 12.50
C ILE A 55 -1.80 4.65 12.24
N LEU A 56 -1.91 5.05 10.98
CA LEU A 56 -2.14 6.44 10.61
C LEU A 56 -3.48 6.96 11.14
N HIS A 57 -4.53 6.12 11.09
CA HIS A 57 -5.83 6.44 11.66
C HIS A 57 -5.78 6.56 13.19
N ALA A 58 -5.10 5.63 13.89
CA ALA A 58 -4.90 5.69 15.34
C ALA A 58 -4.14 6.96 15.77
N GLN A 59 -3.20 7.44 14.95
CA GLN A 59 -2.51 8.71 15.17
C GLN A 59 -3.39 9.93 14.90
N GLY A 60 -4.56 9.77 14.27
CA GLY A 60 -5.41 10.89 13.84
C GLY A 60 -4.90 11.60 12.58
N ILE A 61 -4.03 10.97 11.80
CA ILE A 61 -3.61 11.48 10.49
C ILE A 61 -4.74 11.25 9.50
N HIS A 62 -5.22 12.32 8.86
CA HIS A 62 -6.22 12.21 7.80
C HIS A 62 -5.60 11.55 6.57
N ALA A 63 -5.88 10.25 6.41
CA ALA A 63 -5.19 9.40 5.46
C ALA A 63 -6.12 8.59 4.57
N GLY A 64 -5.69 8.38 3.31
CA GLY A 64 -6.31 7.48 2.36
C GLY A 64 -5.68 6.10 2.34
N LEU A 65 -6.47 5.08 2.00
CA LEU A 65 -6.01 3.73 1.68
C LEU A 65 -6.64 3.28 0.37
N TYR A 66 -5.81 2.85 -0.57
CA TYR A 66 -6.24 2.10 -1.76
C TYR A 66 -5.56 0.75 -1.79
N HIS A 67 -6.34 -0.30 -1.90
CA HIS A 67 -5.81 -1.65 -2.13
C HIS A 67 -6.35 -2.27 -3.42
N ALA A 68 -5.49 -2.99 -4.14
CA ALA A 68 -5.87 -3.73 -5.33
C ALA A 68 -6.75 -4.95 -4.99
N GLY A 69 -7.51 -5.44 -5.93
CA GLY A 69 -8.32 -6.64 -5.74
C GLY A 69 -9.55 -6.71 -6.64
N CYS A 70 -10.33 -7.78 -6.48
CA CYS A 70 -11.50 -8.05 -7.32
C CYS A 70 -12.82 -7.53 -6.75
N ARG A 71 -12.81 -6.83 -5.59
CA ARG A 71 -14.01 -6.20 -5.03
C ARG A 71 -14.35 -4.92 -5.81
N PRO A 72 -15.60 -4.42 -5.71
CA PRO A 72 -15.94 -3.10 -6.24
C PRO A 72 -14.96 -2.02 -5.76
N LEU A 73 -14.63 -1.05 -6.62
CA LEU A 73 -13.65 -0.02 -6.29
C LEU A 73 -14.06 0.80 -5.05
N SER A 74 -15.36 1.01 -4.86
CA SER A 74 -15.93 1.67 -3.69
C SER A 74 -15.61 1.00 -2.35
N GLU A 75 -15.30 -0.30 -2.36
CA GLU A 75 -14.89 -1.05 -1.15
C GLU A 75 -13.36 -1.09 -0.98
N ARG A 76 -12.61 -0.65 -2.00
CA ARG A 76 -11.14 -0.70 -2.04
C ARG A 76 -10.47 0.65 -1.79
N ILE A 77 -11.25 1.72 -1.80
CA ILE A 77 -10.81 3.07 -1.43
C ILE A 77 -11.42 3.41 -0.08
N CYS A 78 -10.58 3.69 0.90
CA CYS A 78 -11.00 4.10 2.23
C CYS A 78 -10.35 5.44 2.60
N ILE A 79 -11.03 6.23 3.41
CA ILE A 79 -10.53 7.47 4.01
C ILE A 79 -10.82 7.38 5.51
N ASP A 80 -9.78 7.51 6.34
CA ASP A 80 -9.87 7.35 7.80
C ASP A 80 -10.59 6.05 8.23
N ASP A 81 -10.16 4.93 7.62
CA ASP A 81 -10.72 3.57 7.82
C ASP A 81 -12.19 3.38 7.38
N ALA A 82 -12.84 4.40 6.83
CA ALA A 82 -14.19 4.30 6.27
C ALA A 82 -14.15 4.19 4.74
N PRO A 83 -15.08 3.45 4.10
CA PRO A 83 -15.21 3.48 2.64
C PRO A 83 -15.38 4.90 2.12
N VAL A 84 -14.83 5.15 0.92
CA VAL A 84 -14.96 6.45 0.25
C VAL A 84 -16.43 6.84 0.07
N ASP A 85 -16.72 8.13 0.16
CA ASP A 85 -18.06 8.65 -0.13
C ASP A 85 -18.48 8.27 -1.56
N GLU A 86 -19.67 7.68 -1.69
CA GLU A 86 -20.17 7.17 -2.97
C GLU A 86 -20.36 8.28 -4.01
N GLY A 87 -20.80 9.46 -3.57
CA GLY A 87 -20.97 10.63 -4.45
C GLY A 87 -19.61 11.14 -4.96
N LEU A 88 -18.61 11.17 -4.10
CA LEU A 88 -17.25 11.57 -4.47
C LEU A 88 -16.64 10.60 -5.50
N LEU A 89 -16.78 9.29 -5.29
CA LEU A 89 -16.28 8.29 -6.25
C LEU A 89 -17.05 8.37 -7.58
N ALA A 90 -18.38 8.54 -7.54
CA ALA A 90 -19.18 8.67 -8.74
C ALA A 90 -18.80 9.91 -9.58
N LEU A 91 -18.59 11.06 -8.92
CA LEU A 91 -18.11 12.29 -9.58
C LEU A 91 -16.71 12.11 -10.19
N THR A 92 -15.82 11.44 -9.46
CA THR A 92 -14.48 11.14 -9.95
C THR A 92 -14.51 10.22 -11.17
N ALA A 93 -15.39 9.20 -11.15
CA ALA A 93 -15.58 8.29 -12.28
C ALA A 93 -16.16 9.02 -13.51
N ASP A 94 -17.12 9.94 -13.33
CA ASP A 94 -17.63 10.79 -14.41
C ASP A 94 -16.50 11.60 -15.07
N ALA A 95 -15.65 12.23 -14.26
CA ALA A 95 -14.53 13.03 -14.75
C ALA A 95 -13.51 12.19 -15.53
N LEU A 96 -13.15 11.01 -15.01
CA LEU A 96 -12.21 10.10 -15.67
C LEU A 96 -12.79 9.50 -16.96
N SER A 97 -14.08 9.18 -16.98
CA SER A 97 -14.74 8.64 -18.18
C SER A 97 -14.85 9.64 -19.34
N ALA A 98 -14.81 10.94 -19.05
CA ALA A 98 -14.80 12.01 -20.02
C ALA A 98 -13.40 12.36 -20.54
N ALA A 99 -12.34 11.85 -19.90
CA ALA A 99 -10.95 12.07 -20.27
C ALA A 99 -10.42 10.97 -21.20
N GLU A 100 -9.12 10.99 -21.52
CA GLU A 100 -8.47 9.91 -22.24
C GLU A 100 -8.57 8.59 -21.46
N ALA A 101 -8.95 7.51 -22.14
CA ALA A 101 -9.13 6.21 -21.51
C ALA A 101 -7.80 5.66 -20.97
N LEU A 102 -7.81 5.29 -19.70
CA LEU A 102 -6.69 4.63 -19.02
C LEU A 102 -6.96 3.12 -18.91
N PRO A 103 -5.91 2.29 -18.89
CA PRO A 103 -6.02 0.91 -18.43
C PRO A 103 -6.52 0.83 -16.99
N GLN A 104 -7.14 -0.31 -16.63
CA GLN A 104 -7.86 -0.46 -15.37
C GLN A 104 -7.04 -0.06 -14.13
N ASP A 105 -5.84 -0.63 -13.94
CA ASP A 105 -5.02 -0.35 -12.76
C ASP A 105 -4.64 1.14 -12.64
N ALA A 106 -4.36 1.79 -13.77
CA ALA A 106 -4.04 3.21 -13.80
C ALA A 106 -5.26 4.08 -13.51
N ALA A 107 -6.43 3.73 -14.07
CA ALA A 107 -7.68 4.45 -13.83
C ALA A 107 -8.14 4.32 -12.38
N GLU A 108 -8.02 3.15 -11.79
CA GLU A 108 -8.36 2.91 -10.38
C GLU A 108 -7.43 3.69 -9.43
N LEU A 109 -6.11 3.70 -9.72
CA LEU A 109 -5.16 4.51 -8.96
C LEU A 109 -5.44 6.02 -9.11
N ALA A 110 -5.79 6.47 -10.32
CA ALA A 110 -6.18 7.86 -10.56
C ALA A 110 -7.45 8.23 -9.78
N ALA A 111 -8.45 7.33 -9.76
CA ALA A 111 -9.67 7.54 -8.99
C ALA A 111 -9.37 7.64 -7.50
N ALA A 112 -8.58 6.72 -6.94
CA ALA A 112 -8.19 6.74 -5.54
C ALA A 112 -7.44 8.04 -5.19
N ALA A 113 -6.42 8.41 -5.96
CA ALA A 113 -5.64 9.62 -5.74
C ALA A 113 -6.52 10.89 -5.80
N ASN A 114 -7.44 10.97 -6.77
CA ASN A 114 -8.36 12.10 -6.90
C ASN A 114 -9.34 12.19 -5.71
N CYS A 115 -9.86 11.05 -5.24
CA CYS A 115 -10.71 11.00 -4.04
C CYS A 115 -9.92 11.48 -2.81
N PHE A 116 -8.68 11.03 -2.62
CA PHE A 116 -7.83 11.46 -1.50
C PHE A 116 -7.51 12.96 -1.56
N GLY A 117 -7.18 13.46 -2.74
CA GLY A 117 -6.95 14.89 -2.94
C GLY A 117 -8.18 15.73 -2.66
N ALA A 118 -9.36 15.31 -3.16
CA ALA A 118 -10.63 16.02 -2.95
C ALA A 118 -11.09 15.98 -1.49
N ALA A 119 -10.84 14.88 -0.78
CA ALA A 119 -11.11 14.77 0.66
C ALA A 119 -10.12 15.55 1.52
N GLY A 120 -8.99 15.99 0.96
CA GLY A 120 -7.97 16.73 1.71
C GLY A 120 -7.04 15.84 2.53
N CYS A 121 -6.88 14.58 2.17
CA CYS A 121 -5.92 13.69 2.82
C CYS A 121 -4.50 14.26 2.74
N THR A 122 -3.76 14.17 3.84
CA THR A 122 -2.35 14.58 3.89
C THR A 122 -1.41 13.46 3.46
N LEU A 123 -1.81 12.22 3.71
CA LEU A 123 -1.07 11.01 3.37
C LEU A 123 -2.01 9.97 2.76
N ALA A 124 -1.51 9.12 1.86
CA ALA A 124 -2.27 8.01 1.32
C ALA A 124 -1.38 6.77 1.14
N VAL A 125 -1.85 5.63 1.60
CA VAL A 125 -1.22 4.33 1.38
C VAL A 125 -1.85 3.69 0.14
N VAL A 126 -1.04 3.38 -0.87
CA VAL A 126 -1.54 2.84 -2.13
C VAL A 126 -0.85 1.52 -2.47
N GLU A 127 -1.65 0.49 -2.64
CA GLU A 127 -1.17 -0.79 -3.17
C GLU A 127 -0.98 -0.65 -4.68
N LEU A 128 0.20 -1.00 -5.17
CA LEU A 128 0.58 -0.88 -6.57
C LEU A 128 0.65 -2.28 -7.20
N PRO A 129 -0.30 -2.63 -8.09
CA PRO A 129 -0.21 -3.85 -8.89
C PRO A 129 1.00 -3.80 -9.84
N ASP A 130 1.24 -2.63 -10.41
CA ASP A 130 2.44 -2.29 -11.16
C ASP A 130 3.20 -1.16 -10.43
N ALA A 131 4.38 -1.47 -9.93
CA ALA A 131 5.23 -0.50 -9.23
C ALA A 131 5.67 0.68 -10.12
N GLY A 132 5.64 0.53 -11.44
CA GLY A 132 5.91 1.60 -12.40
C GLY A 132 4.91 2.76 -12.29
N LEU A 133 3.67 2.49 -11.90
CA LEU A 133 2.65 3.52 -11.68
C LEU A 133 3.04 4.51 -10.57
N ALA A 134 3.90 4.08 -9.65
CA ALA A 134 4.44 4.96 -8.61
C ALA A 134 5.05 6.24 -9.19
N GLU A 135 5.68 6.17 -10.38
CA GLU A 135 6.37 7.31 -10.98
C GLU A 135 5.45 8.51 -11.26
N ALA A 136 4.18 8.28 -11.42
CA ALA A 136 3.22 9.35 -11.63
C ALA A 136 2.83 10.08 -10.34
N LEU A 137 2.92 9.43 -9.18
CA LEU A 137 2.51 10.01 -7.89
C LEU A 137 3.41 11.19 -7.49
N PRO A 138 2.84 12.32 -7.04
CA PRO A 138 3.59 13.56 -6.87
C PRO A 138 4.62 13.54 -5.74
N GLY A 139 4.35 12.88 -4.62
CA GLY A 139 5.25 12.81 -3.48
C GLY A 139 5.22 11.42 -2.85
N MET A 140 6.39 10.79 -2.71
CA MET A 140 6.51 9.46 -2.10
C MET A 140 7.75 9.40 -1.20
N PRO A 141 7.66 9.95 0.03
CA PRO A 141 8.80 9.99 0.96
C PRO A 141 9.17 8.60 1.48
N VAL A 142 8.20 7.69 1.53
CA VAL A 142 8.37 6.31 2.02
C VAL A 142 7.68 5.37 1.05
N CYS A 143 8.24 4.18 0.86
CA CYS A 143 7.64 3.11 0.08
C CYS A 143 7.93 1.73 0.68
N ALA A 144 7.25 0.70 0.20
CA ALA A 144 7.41 -0.66 0.67
C ALA A 144 7.57 -1.64 -0.50
N VAL A 145 8.47 -2.60 -0.34
CA VAL A 145 8.53 -3.81 -1.17
C VAL A 145 8.27 -5.01 -0.27
N THR A 146 7.05 -5.52 -0.30
CA THR A 146 6.65 -6.70 0.46
C THR A 146 7.30 -7.97 -0.11
N SER A 147 6.98 -9.15 0.39
CA SER A 147 7.61 -10.38 -0.08
C SER A 147 7.53 -10.52 -1.60
N VAL A 148 8.67 -10.84 -2.22
CA VAL A 148 8.78 -11.11 -3.66
C VAL A 148 9.08 -12.59 -3.84
N GLY A 149 8.16 -13.30 -4.46
CA GLY A 149 8.25 -14.71 -4.76
C GLY A 149 7.63 -15.03 -6.11
N PRO A 150 7.58 -16.31 -6.52
CA PRO A 150 6.98 -16.73 -7.78
C PRO A 150 5.53 -16.25 -7.90
N ASP A 151 5.19 -15.64 -9.04
CA ASP A 151 3.85 -15.11 -9.34
C ASP A 151 2.95 -16.09 -10.11
N GLY A 152 3.41 -17.33 -10.32
CA GLY A 152 2.71 -18.33 -11.14
C GLY A 152 2.76 -18.05 -12.65
N VAL A 153 3.33 -16.93 -13.06
CA VAL A 153 3.59 -16.56 -14.45
C VAL A 153 5.10 -16.64 -14.64
N SER A 154 5.64 -17.30 -15.63
CA SER A 154 7.05 -17.69 -15.87
C SER A 154 8.09 -16.56 -15.80
N ARG A 155 8.01 -15.66 -14.82
CA ARG A 155 9.01 -14.62 -14.56
C ARG A 155 10.01 -15.12 -13.52
N SER A 156 11.29 -14.82 -13.69
CA SER A 156 12.26 -15.08 -12.64
C SER A 156 12.02 -14.16 -11.44
N VAL A 157 12.35 -14.65 -10.25
CA VAL A 157 12.15 -13.90 -9.00
C VAL A 157 12.96 -12.60 -9.00
N GLU A 158 14.15 -12.60 -9.64
CA GLU A 158 15.00 -11.41 -9.84
C GLU A 158 14.29 -10.36 -10.70
N ARG A 159 13.61 -10.80 -11.77
CA ARG A 159 12.83 -9.88 -12.62
C ARG A 159 11.65 -9.29 -11.85
N LEU A 160 10.97 -10.07 -11.01
CA LEU A 160 9.91 -9.58 -10.15
C LEU A 160 10.44 -8.58 -9.11
N ALA A 161 11.65 -8.84 -8.55
CA ALA A 161 12.33 -7.91 -7.66
C ALA A 161 12.64 -6.58 -8.35
N ALA A 162 13.18 -6.62 -9.57
CA ALA A 162 13.47 -5.44 -10.36
C ALA A 162 12.20 -4.62 -10.69
N LEU A 163 11.09 -5.30 -11.00
CA LEU A 163 9.81 -4.64 -11.20
C LEU A 163 9.29 -4.00 -9.90
N ALA A 164 9.31 -4.72 -8.78
CA ALA A 164 8.87 -4.19 -7.48
C ALA A 164 9.72 -3.01 -7.02
N ALA A 165 11.02 -3.00 -7.32
CA ALA A 165 11.93 -1.88 -7.03
C ALA A 165 11.55 -0.59 -7.77
N GLY A 166 10.69 -0.66 -8.80
CA GLY A 166 10.13 0.51 -9.48
C GLY A 166 9.37 1.48 -8.55
N VAL A 167 9.00 1.05 -7.34
CA VAL A 167 8.39 1.92 -6.34
C VAL A 167 9.39 2.88 -5.69
N MET A 168 10.69 2.55 -5.71
CA MET A 168 11.73 3.35 -5.05
C MET A 168 11.93 4.71 -5.72
N ARG A 169 12.14 5.74 -4.91
CA ARG A 169 12.38 7.12 -5.35
C ARG A 169 13.68 7.66 -4.76
N LYS A 170 14.26 8.62 -5.46
CA LYS A 170 15.39 9.37 -4.92
C LYS A 170 14.99 10.01 -3.59
N GLU A 171 15.86 9.89 -2.59
CA GLU A 171 15.67 10.43 -1.24
C GLU A 171 14.46 9.84 -0.48
N SER A 172 13.80 8.79 -0.99
CA SER A 172 12.81 8.03 -0.24
C SER A 172 13.46 7.01 0.69
N ILE A 173 12.66 6.50 1.63
CA ILE A 173 13.01 5.34 2.44
C ILE A 173 12.13 4.18 1.97
N CYS A 174 12.74 3.08 1.56
CA CYS A 174 12.05 1.86 1.19
C CYS A 174 12.19 0.82 2.28
N VAL A 175 11.09 0.34 2.82
CA VAL A 175 11.08 -0.81 3.74
C VAL A 175 10.78 -2.07 2.94
N THR A 176 11.62 -3.11 3.08
CA THR A 176 11.35 -4.40 2.44
C THR A 176 10.98 -5.48 3.46
N ALA A 177 10.40 -6.59 2.97
CA ALA A 177 10.05 -7.70 3.85
C ALA A 177 11.29 -8.30 4.53
N PRO A 178 11.19 -8.74 5.80
CA PRO A 178 12.33 -9.25 6.58
C PRO A 178 12.94 -10.53 6.00
N GLU A 179 12.12 -11.41 5.42
CA GLU A 179 12.53 -12.72 4.91
C GLU A 179 12.57 -12.75 3.37
N GLN A 180 13.21 -11.75 2.75
CA GLN A 180 13.42 -11.78 1.29
C GLN A 180 14.43 -12.85 0.87
N PRO A 181 14.19 -13.57 -0.24
CA PRO A 181 15.24 -14.39 -0.85
C PRO A 181 16.51 -13.57 -1.12
N LYS A 182 17.69 -14.18 -0.94
CA LYS A 182 18.98 -13.47 -1.11
C LYS A 182 19.13 -12.82 -2.49
N SER A 183 18.66 -13.47 -3.56
CA SER A 183 18.70 -12.91 -4.92
C SER A 183 17.81 -11.67 -5.02
N VAL A 184 16.61 -11.69 -4.42
CA VAL A 184 15.70 -10.53 -4.36
C VAL A 184 16.34 -9.38 -3.60
N LEU A 185 16.86 -9.65 -2.40
CA LEU A 185 17.49 -8.62 -1.58
C LEU A 185 18.68 -7.96 -2.30
N SER A 186 19.49 -8.76 -3.01
CA SER A 186 20.59 -8.23 -3.80
C SER A 186 20.09 -7.27 -4.90
N GLU A 187 19.03 -7.61 -5.62
CA GLU A 187 18.42 -6.74 -6.64
C GLU A 187 17.88 -5.45 -6.03
N LEU A 188 17.20 -5.53 -4.87
CA LEU A 188 16.66 -4.36 -4.18
C LEU A 188 17.78 -3.43 -3.68
N ILE A 189 18.88 -3.97 -3.14
CA ILE A 189 20.07 -3.18 -2.74
C ILE A 189 20.66 -2.43 -3.93
N VAL A 190 20.82 -3.12 -5.06
CA VAL A 190 21.37 -2.51 -6.29
C VAL A 190 20.43 -1.41 -6.80
N ALA A 191 19.12 -1.65 -6.81
CA ALA A 191 18.13 -0.67 -7.24
C ALA A 191 18.12 0.55 -6.34
N ALA A 192 18.11 0.35 -5.01
CA ALA A 192 18.14 1.43 -4.02
C ALA A 192 19.38 2.31 -4.17
N GLY A 193 20.55 1.69 -4.33
CA GLY A 193 21.80 2.42 -4.58
C GLY A 193 21.79 3.21 -5.88
N LYS A 194 21.20 2.67 -6.95
CA LYS A 194 21.11 3.37 -8.26
C LYS A 194 20.20 4.60 -8.21
N CYS A 195 19.06 4.51 -7.50
CA CYS A 195 18.12 5.63 -7.45
C CYS A 195 18.37 6.60 -6.29
N GLY A 196 19.27 6.27 -5.35
CA GLY A 196 19.51 7.09 -4.15
C GLY A 196 18.38 6.97 -3.13
N CYS A 197 17.80 5.78 -3.00
CA CYS A 197 16.81 5.41 -1.99
C CYS A 197 17.52 4.73 -0.81
N GLU A 198 17.12 5.04 0.41
CA GLU A 198 17.55 4.26 1.58
C GLU A 198 16.74 2.98 1.66
N LEU A 199 17.39 1.83 1.86
CA LEU A 199 16.72 0.53 2.03
C LEU A 199 16.79 0.10 3.49
N VAL A 200 15.63 -0.12 4.10
CA VAL A 200 15.45 -0.65 5.46
C VAL A 200 14.97 -2.09 5.35
N VAL A 201 15.63 -2.99 6.05
CA VAL A 201 15.27 -4.41 6.14
C VAL A 201 15.04 -4.72 7.62
N PRO A 202 13.79 -5.01 8.05
CA PRO A 202 13.54 -5.45 9.42
C PRO A 202 14.34 -6.73 9.72
N ASP A 203 14.97 -6.82 10.89
CA ASP A 203 15.71 -8.02 11.26
C ASP A 203 14.73 -9.14 11.59
N PRO A 204 14.78 -10.29 10.89
CA PRO A 204 13.93 -11.43 11.22
C PRO A 204 14.14 -11.99 12.63
N GLU A 205 15.34 -11.82 13.22
CA GLU A 205 15.65 -12.28 14.58
C GLU A 205 14.95 -11.43 15.66
N ASP A 206 14.60 -10.19 15.35
CA ASP A 206 13.84 -9.29 16.23
C ASP A 206 12.33 -9.55 16.18
N ILE A 207 11.86 -10.43 15.30
CA ILE A 207 10.44 -10.76 15.17
C ILE A 207 10.12 -12.00 15.99
N THR A 208 9.45 -11.81 17.12
CA THR A 208 8.95 -12.91 17.93
C THR A 208 7.48 -13.16 17.61
N PHE A 209 7.19 -14.34 17.08
CA PHE A 209 5.84 -14.78 16.83
C PHE A 209 5.38 -15.76 17.92
N LEU A 210 4.39 -15.36 18.68
CA LEU A 210 3.78 -16.17 19.71
C LEU A 210 2.40 -16.65 19.22
N GLU A 211 2.23 -17.95 19.06
CA GLU A 211 0.90 -18.52 18.81
C GLU A 211 0.02 -18.25 20.03
N ALA A 212 -1.02 -17.45 19.83
CA ALA A 212 -2.01 -17.24 20.87
C ALA A 212 -3.21 -18.19 20.66
N GLU A 213 -3.96 -18.45 21.73
CA GLU A 213 -5.09 -19.39 21.71
C GLU A 213 -6.15 -18.99 20.68
N LYS A 214 -6.60 -19.95 19.88
CA LYS A 214 -7.85 -19.97 19.11
C LYS A 214 -8.12 -18.89 18.06
N PHE A 215 -7.23 -18.40 17.27
CA PHE A 215 -7.45 -17.46 16.12
C PHE A 215 -6.82 -16.07 16.25
N ALA A 216 -5.98 -15.82 17.22
CA ALA A 216 -5.16 -14.62 17.30
C ALA A 216 -3.68 -15.01 17.36
N SER A 217 -2.83 -14.25 16.71
CA SER A 217 -1.38 -14.33 16.85
C SER A 217 -0.91 -13.15 17.70
N LYS A 218 0.14 -13.33 18.48
CA LYS A 218 0.80 -12.22 19.18
C LYS A 218 2.17 -12.05 18.56
N VAL A 219 2.52 -10.84 18.21
CA VAL A 219 3.80 -10.48 17.62
C VAL A 219 4.50 -9.49 18.52
N ASP A 220 5.79 -9.67 18.71
CA ASP A 220 6.70 -8.67 19.25
C ASP A 220 7.74 -8.33 18.18
N TYR A 221 7.95 -7.04 17.96
CA TYR A 221 8.98 -6.50 17.10
C TYR A 221 9.49 -5.20 17.67
N GLY A 222 10.77 -5.15 18.03
CA GLY A 222 11.40 -3.92 18.54
C GLY A 222 10.74 -3.36 19.81
N GLY A 223 10.07 -4.20 20.62
CA GLY A 223 9.32 -3.80 21.82
C GLY A 223 7.84 -3.48 21.58
N TYR A 224 7.39 -3.48 20.34
CA TYR A 224 5.96 -3.37 20.00
C TYR A 224 5.31 -4.74 20.10
N THR A 225 4.70 -5.03 21.25
CA THR A 225 4.02 -6.31 21.48
C THR A 225 2.53 -6.18 21.29
N VAL A 226 1.99 -6.74 20.20
CA VAL A 226 0.57 -6.58 19.85
C VAL A 226 -0.11 -7.91 19.50
N PRO A 227 -1.41 -8.07 19.83
CA PRO A 227 -2.22 -9.12 19.24
C PRO A 227 -2.53 -8.77 17.79
N LEU A 228 -2.37 -9.74 16.88
CA LEU A 228 -2.78 -9.60 15.48
C LEU A 228 -3.97 -10.50 15.20
N ALA A 229 -4.99 -9.97 14.56
CA ALA A 229 -6.14 -10.75 14.09
C ALA A 229 -5.79 -11.60 12.84
N PHE A 230 -4.60 -11.47 12.29
CA PHE A 230 -4.11 -12.27 11.18
C PHE A 230 -3.37 -13.51 11.68
N LEU A 231 -3.61 -14.65 11.02
CA LEU A 231 -2.95 -15.89 11.34
C LEU A 231 -1.65 -16.06 10.54
N GLY A 232 -0.62 -16.58 11.20
CA GLY A 232 0.61 -17.06 10.59
C GLY A 232 1.79 -16.08 10.59
N ARG A 233 2.98 -16.63 10.40
CA ARG A 233 4.26 -15.90 10.41
C ARG A 233 4.33 -14.75 9.39
N HIS A 234 3.66 -14.89 8.25
CA HIS A 234 3.64 -13.83 7.24
C HIS A 234 2.97 -12.53 7.74
N ALA A 235 2.01 -12.64 8.67
CA ALA A 235 1.41 -11.48 9.30
C ALA A 235 2.39 -10.75 10.22
N ALA A 236 3.27 -11.49 10.90
CA ALA A 236 4.33 -10.92 11.74
C ALA A 236 5.32 -10.09 10.91
N GLY A 237 5.75 -10.60 9.77
CA GLY A 237 6.59 -9.84 8.84
C GLY A 237 5.91 -8.58 8.31
N SER A 238 4.60 -8.63 8.01
CA SER A 238 3.84 -7.45 7.60
C SER A 238 3.69 -6.44 8.74
N ALA A 239 3.56 -6.89 10.00
CA ALA A 239 3.52 -6.01 11.17
C ALA A 239 4.86 -5.31 11.39
N ALA A 240 5.98 -6.05 11.33
CA ALA A 240 7.33 -5.47 11.41
C ALA A 240 7.54 -4.42 10.30
N MET A 241 7.11 -4.70 9.06
CA MET A 241 7.14 -3.72 7.98
C MET A 241 6.30 -2.48 8.30
N ALA A 242 5.10 -2.63 8.88
CA ALA A 242 4.25 -1.49 9.21
C ALA A 242 4.86 -0.62 10.31
N VAL A 243 5.53 -1.23 11.30
CA VAL A 243 6.32 -0.49 12.31
C VAL A 243 7.44 0.30 11.63
N GLU A 244 8.28 -0.34 10.82
CA GLU A 244 9.39 0.33 10.14
C GLU A 244 8.93 1.43 9.18
N LEU A 245 7.79 1.24 8.48
CA LEU A 245 7.18 2.27 7.65
C LEU A 245 6.73 3.48 8.47
N SER A 246 6.18 3.26 9.67
CA SER A 246 5.80 4.32 10.60
C SER A 246 7.03 5.08 11.10
N LEU A 247 8.08 4.38 11.49
CA LEU A 247 9.35 4.99 11.89
C LEU A 247 10.02 5.76 10.72
N ALA A 248 9.94 5.21 9.50
CA ALA A 248 10.42 5.89 8.30
C ALA A 248 9.61 7.18 8.01
N LEU A 249 8.29 7.16 8.22
CA LEU A 249 7.45 8.36 8.13
C LEU A 249 7.82 9.40 9.20
N CYS A 250 8.12 8.98 10.44
CA CYS A 250 8.61 9.89 11.47
C CYS A 250 9.91 10.59 11.04
N ARG A 251 10.84 9.87 10.41
CA ARG A 251 12.08 10.44 9.86
C ARG A 251 11.82 11.41 8.68
N LYS A 252 10.65 11.32 8.06
CA LYS A 252 10.18 12.23 6.99
C LYS A 252 9.31 13.36 7.50
N GLY A 253 9.18 13.51 8.84
CA GLY A 253 8.51 14.64 9.49
C GLY A 253 7.04 14.43 9.85
N PHE A 254 6.53 13.20 9.74
CA PHE A 254 5.22 12.85 10.28
C PHE A 254 5.37 12.55 11.78
N ASP A 255 4.39 12.95 12.57
CA ASP A 255 4.35 12.65 14.01
C ASP A 255 3.49 11.40 14.23
N ILE A 256 4.14 10.28 14.53
CA ILE A 256 3.48 8.99 14.81
C ILE A 256 4.05 8.47 16.13
N THR A 257 3.18 8.31 17.13
CA THR A 257 3.58 7.87 18.48
C THR A 257 3.64 6.33 18.57
N ASP A 258 4.41 5.82 19.53
CA ASP A 258 4.47 4.39 19.83
C ASP A 258 3.10 3.82 20.20
N ASP A 259 2.30 4.60 20.96
CA ASP A 259 0.92 4.22 21.31
C ASP A 259 0.04 4.05 20.07
N ALA A 260 0.14 4.97 19.09
CA ALA A 260 -0.60 4.86 17.83
C ALA A 260 -0.15 3.65 16.99
N ILE A 261 1.14 3.31 17.01
CA ILE A 261 1.65 2.10 16.34
C ILE A 261 1.02 0.86 16.97
N MET A 262 1.03 0.75 18.30
CA MET A 262 0.46 -0.41 19.00
C MET A 262 -1.06 -0.50 18.82
N GLU A 263 -1.78 0.62 18.95
CA GLU A 263 -3.24 0.69 18.79
C GLU A 263 -3.65 0.33 17.36
N GLY A 264 -2.99 0.91 16.36
CA GLY A 264 -3.31 0.67 14.95
C GLY A 264 -3.05 -0.78 14.54
N LEU A 265 -1.93 -1.38 14.98
CA LEU A 265 -1.65 -2.79 14.72
C LEU A 265 -2.70 -3.73 15.35
N ALA A 266 -3.17 -3.42 16.56
CA ALA A 266 -4.18 -4.20 17.27
C ALA A 266 -5.60 -4.03 16.70
N ALA A 267 -5.90 -2.88 16.09
CA ALA A 267 -7.22 -2.55 15.57
C ALA A 267 -7.60 -3.28 14.27
N VAL A 268 -6.61 -3.77 13.49
CA VAL A 268 -6.89 -4.39 12.20
C VAL A 268 -7.54 -5.76 12.38
N GLU A 269 -8.84 -5.81 12.18
CA GLU A 269 -9.58 -7.07 12.14
C GLU A 269 -9.29 -7.86 10.86
N ASN A 270 -9.30 -9.19 10.98
CA ASN A 270 -9.24 -10.07 9.81
C ASN A 270 -10.58 -10.06 9.06
N ARG A 271 -10.79 -9.04 8.23
CA ARG A 271 -11.96 -8.93 7.34
C ARG A 271 -11.82 -9.80 6.08
N SER A 272 -10.76 -10.60 5.97
CA SER A 272 -10.68 -11.59 4.89
C SER A 272 -11.68 -12.70 5.19
N SER A 273 -12.68 -12.82 4.32
CA SER A 273 -13.74 -13.82 4.34
C SER A 273 -13.21 -15.25 4.08
N ILE A 274 -12.31 -15.74 4.92
CA ILE A 274 -12.14 -17.18 5.09
C ILE A 274 -13.24 -17.59 6.05
N ARG A 275 -14.44 -17.86 5.51
CA ARG A 275 -15.39 -18.69 6.22
C ARG A 275 -14.77 -20.07 6.27
N VAL A 276 -14.30 -20.47 7.45
CA VAL A 276 -14.09 -21.89 7.76
C VAL A 276 -15.48 -22.51 7.72
N ILE A 277 -15.74 -23.31 6.68
CA ILE A 277 -16.93 -24.16 6.56
C ILE A 277 -16.70 -25.39 7.45
#